data_2d277ef9c918eac45d06dafddad4a8db
#
_entry.id   2d277ef9c918eac45d06dafddad4a8db
#
_cell.length_a   1.000
_cell.length_b   1.000
_cell.length_c   1.000
_cell.angle_alpha   90.00
_cell.angle_beta   90.00
_cell.angle_gamma   90.00
#
_symmetry.space_group_name_H-M   'P 1'
#
loop_
_entity.id
_entity.type
_entity.pdbx_description
1 polymer ?
#
loop_
_entity_poly.entity_id
_entity_poly.type
_entity_poly.pdbx_seq_one_letter_code
_entity_poly.pdbx_strand_id
1 'polypeptide(L)'
;MEFASEMVIEAICRGLRIAEVPITYFPRRGESKLHSLSDGWRHVRFMMLYRPVPFLLVPGTLALVFGLALFMGVYLQGGSRMHSSILGGLLAIIGYQMLLAGLHFEAFGVSYGLTHSGRIKRMISYHSLEKELALGIILLAAGVLLGLKVLLSWGASGFGELDAASSAMMAMILSILGIQTIFSGMFISLLLLNNGQHD
;
A
#
# COMPACT_ATOMS: atom_id res chain seq x y z
N MET A 1 7.56 -24.85 -9.23
CA MET A 1 8.57 -23.89 -8.73
C MET A 1 8.14 -23.22 -7.43
N GLU A 2 6.88 -22.89 -7.25
CA GLU A 2 6.35 -22.26 -6.03
C GLU A 2 6.65 -23.07 -4.77
N PHE A 3 6.43 -24.39 -4.80
CA PHE A 3 6.68 -25.29 -3.68
C PHE A 3 8.13 -25.26 -3.16
N ALA A 4 9.12 -25.22 -4.05
CA ALA A 4 10.53 -25.19 -3.62
C ALA A 4 10.88 -23.88 -2.87
N SER A 5 10.34 -22.76 -3.34
CA SER A 5 10.54 -21.45 -2.69
C SER A 5 9.78 -21.36 -1.36
N GLU A 6 8.56 -21.90 -1.31
CA GLU A 6 7.75 -21.98 -0.09
C GLU A 6 8.47 -22.82 0.99
N MET A 7 9.00 -23.97 0.61
CA MET A 7 9.75 -24.86 1.50
C MET A 7 10.97 -24.16 2.12
N VAL A 8 11.74 -23.42 1.31
CA VAL A 8 12.93 -22.70 1.80
C VAL A 8 12.51 -21.55 2.73
N ILE A 9 11.48 -20.78 2.35
CA ILE A 9 10.98 -19.68 3.18
C ILE A 9 10.46 -20.22 4.52
N GLU A 10 9.68 -21.28 4.49
CA GLU A 10 9.13 -21.91 5.70
C GLU A 10 10.22 -22.48 6.61
N ALA A 11 11.25 -23.08 6.03
CA ALA A 11 12.42 -23.57 6.79
C ALA A 11 13.13 -22.41 7.50
N ILE A 12 13.32 -21.27 6.81
CA ILE A 12 13.94 -20.07 7.42
C ILE A 12 13.02 -19.50 8.52
N CYS A 13 11.72 -19.41 8.28
CA CYS A 13 10.76 -18.90 9.25
C CYS A 13 10.69 -19.74 10.52
N ARG A 14 10.84 -21.04 10.40
CA ARG A 14 10.90 -21.99 11.54
C ARG A 14 12.27 -22.11 12.18
N GLY A 15 13.25 -21.33 11.73
CA GLY A 15 14.63 -21.36 12.27
C GLY A 15 15.36 -22.67 12.00
N LEU A 16 14.99 -23.43 10.97
CA LEU A 16 15.64 -24.65 10.59
C LEU A 16 17.02 -24.35 9.99
N ARG A 17 17.99 -25.22 10.24
CA ARG A 17 19.32 -25.13 9.64
C ARG A 17 19.25 -25.62 8.19
N ILE A 18 19.57 -24.73 7.25
CA ILE A 18 19.65 -25.04 5.84
C ILE A 18 21.11 -25.32 5.50
N ALA A 19 21.40 -26.49 4.92
CA ALA A 19 22.72 -26.82 4.42
C ALA A 19 22.66 -26.92 2.89
N GLU A 20 23.59 -26.28 2.22
CA GLU A 20 23.76 -26.40 0.77
C GLU A 20 24.75 -27.53 0.48
N VAL A 21 24.33 -28.45 -0.36
CA VAL A 21 25.18 -29.56 -0.80
C VAL A 21 25.46 -29.40 -2.30
N PRO A 22 26.73 -29.33 -2.71
CA PRO A 22 27.06 -29.23 -4.12
C PRO A 22 26.68 -30.52 -4.85
N ILE A 23 26.01 -30.36 -5.97
CA ILE A 23 25.61 -31.43 -6.87
C ILE A 23 26.27 -31.26 -8.24
N THR A 24 26.60 -32.38 -8.91
CA THR A 24 27.05 -32.31 -10.29
C THR A 24 25.86 -32.14 -11.21
N TYR A 25 25.87 -31.05 -11.99
CA TYR A 25 24.81 -30.75 -12.93
C TYR A 25 25.17 -31.26 -14.31
N PHE A 26 24.38 -32.19 -14.83
CA PHE A 26 24.54 -32.68 -16.18
C PHE A 26 23.64 -31.96 -17.18
N PRO A 27 24.06 -31.84 -18.47
CA PRO A 27 23.21 -31.26 -19.50
C PRO A 27 21.88 -32.00 -19.61
N ARG A 28 20.79 -31.25 -19.66
CA ARG A 28 19.44 -31.83 -19.74
C ARG A 28 19.22 -32.54 -21.06
N ARG A 29 18.67 -33.76 -21.01
CA ARG A 29 18.19 -34.46 -22.20
C ARG A 29 16.71 -34.15 -22.41
N GLY A 30 16.37 -33.43 -23.52
CA GLY A 30 15.02 -33.06 -23.88
C GLY A 30 14.68 -31.58 -23.71
N GLU A 31 13.52 -31.18 -24.22
CA GLU A 31 13.07 -29.77 -24.20
C GLU A 31 12.61 -29.35 -22.80
N SER A 32 12.80 -28.04 -22.53
CA SER A 32 12.36 -27.44 -21.27
C SER A 32 10.84 -27.24 -21.29
N LYS A 33 10.13 -27.79 -20.33
CA LYS A 33 8.71 -27.52 -20.11
C LYS A 33 8.47 -26.17 -19.38
N LEU A 34 9.55 -25.48 -19.02
CA LEU A 34 9.48 -24.19 -18.33
C LEU A 34 9.41 -23.05 -19.34
N HIS A 35 8.35 -22.25 -19.24
CA HIS A 35 8.20 -21.01 -19.99
C HIS A 35 8.68 -19.83 -19.13
N SER A 36 9.86 -19.30 -19.45
CA SER A 36 10.60 -18.35 -18.60
C SER A 36 9.77 -17.18 -18.11
N LEU A 37 8.94 -16.57 -18.96
CA LEU A 37 8.11 -15.41 -18.59
C LEU A 37 6.91 -15.77 -17.73
N SER A 38 6.17 -16.82 -18.09
CA SER A 38 4.96 -17.21 -17.35
C SER A 38 5.31 -17.81 -15.98
N ASP A 39 6.38 -18.58 -15.90
CA ASP A 39 6.84 -19.16 -14.64
C ASP A 39 7.49 -18.11 -13.75
N GLY A 40 8.24 -17.18 -14.33
CA GLY A 40 8.78 -16.02 -13.63
C GLY A 40 7.67 -15.14 -13.04
N TRP A 41 6.62 -14.84 -13.81
CA TRP A 41 5.47 -14.06 -13.32
C TRP A 41 4.72 -14.78 -12.19
N ARG A 42 4.49 -16.08 -12.33
CA ARG A 42 3.86 -16.88 -11.27
C ARG A 42 4.68 -16.84 -9.99
N HIS A 43 6.00 -16.91 -10.09
CA HIS A 43 6.91 -16.83 -8.95
C HIS A 43 6.87 -15.45 -8.28
N VAL A 44 6.94 -14.37 -9.06
CA VAL A 44 6.82 -13.00 -8.53
C VAL A 44 5.47 -12.80 -7.84
N ARG A 45 4.37 -13.24 -8.45
CA ARG A 45 3.03 -13.18 -7.85
C ARG A 45 2.95 -13.94 -6.53
N PHE A 46 3.52 -15.14 -6.46
CA PHE A 46 3.61 -15.91 -5.23
C PHE A 46 4.39 -15.16 -4.14
N MET A 47 5.56 -14.61 -4.49
CA MET A 47 6.37 -13.83 -3.55
C MET A 47 5.67 -12.58 -3.05
N MET A 48 4.94 -11.87 -3.90
CA MET A 48 4.13 -10.69 -3.51
C MET A 48 3.03 -11.06 -2.51
N LEU A 49 2.37 -12.20 -2.70
CA LEU A 49 1.31 -12.65 -1.79
C LEU A 49 1.87 -13.18 -0.47
N TYR A 50 3.00 -13.87 -0.52
CA TYR A 50 3.60 -14.50 0.65
C TYR A 50 4.43 -13.51 1.51
N ARG A 51 5.02 -12.50 0.87
CA ARG A 51 5.84 -11.45 1.52
C ARG A 51 5.53 -10.08 0.92
N PRO A 52 4.40 -9.46 1.27
CA PRO A 52 4.00 -8.17 0.69
C PRO A 52 4.91 -7.00 1.11
N VAL A 53 5.63 -7.12 2.23
CA VAL A 53 6.48 -6.04 2.76
C VAL A 53 7.49 -5.50 1.73
N PRO A 54 8.37 -6.31 1.11
CA PRO A 54 9.36 -5.78 0.17
C PRO A 54 8.75 -5.26 -1.13
N PHE A 55 7.59 -5.77 -1.53
CA PHE A 55 6.97 -5.46 -2.82
C PHE A 55 5.94 -4.32 -2.76
N LEU A 56 5.28 -4.14 -1.63
CA LEU A 56 4.20 -3.17 -1.46
C LEU A 56 4.50 -2.14 -0.39
N LEU A 57 4.89 -2.56 0.83
CA LEU A 57 5.07 -1.62 1.93
C LEU A 57 6.31 -0.74 1.73
N VAL A 58 7.45 -1.30 1.30
CA VAL A 58 8.67 -0.50 1.08
C VAL A 58 8.49 0.48 -0.08
N PRO A 59 8.16 0.07 -1.32
CA PRO A 59 7.99 1.01 -2.41
C PRO A 59 6.80 1.96 -2.19
N GLY A 60 5.72 1.51 -1.55
CA GLY A 60 4.59 2.35 -1.17
C GLY A 60 4.99 3.46 -0.20
N THR A 61 5.77 3.14 0.83
CA THR A 61 6.29 4.14 1.77
C THR A 61 7.19 5.16 1.08
N LEU A 62 8.11 4.70 0.22
CA LEU A 62 8.99 5.57 -0.53
C LEU A 62 8.21 6.51 -1.46
N ALA A 63 7.25 5.98 -2.21
CA ALA A 63 6.40 6.76 -3.10
C ALA A 63 5.56 7.78 -2.32
N LEU A 64 4.97 7.40 -1.18
CA LEU A 64 4.19 8.29 -0.33
C LEU A 64 5.04 9.44 0.21
N VAL A 65 6.18 9.11 0.84
CA VAL A 65 7.08 10.12 1.43
C VAL A 65 7.60 11.08 0.38
N PHE A 66 8.11 10.55 -0.74
CA PHE A 66 8.61 11.38 -1.83
C PHE A 66 7.49 12.22 -2.49
N GLY A 67 6.32 11.63 -2.70
CA GLY A 67 5.15 12.31 -3.26
C GLY A 67 4.69 13.46 -2.37
N LEU A 68 4.54 13.22 -1.05
CA LEU A 68 4.16 14.26 -0.08
C LEU A 68 5.24 15.34 0.02
N ALA A 69 6.52 14.97 0.05
CA ALA A 69 7.62 15.94 0.10
C ALA A 69 7.64 16.84 -1.13
N LEU A 70 7.48 16.25 -2.33
CA LEU A 70 7.43 16.99 -3.58
C LEU A 70 6.20 17.91 -3.63
N PHE A 71 5.02 17.40 -3.29
CA PHE A 71 3.78 18.19 -3.28
C PHE A 71 3.87 19.35 -2.29
N MET A 72 4.26 19.06 -1.03
CA MET A 72 4.36 20.06 0.01
C MET A 72 5.43 21.11 -0.28
N GLY A 73 6.58 20.69 -0.84
CA GLY A 73 7.63 21.61 -1.25
C GLY A 73 7.17 22.63 -2.29
N VAL A 74 6.36 22.20 -3.27
CA VAL A 74 5.77 23.10 -4.27
C VAL A 74 4.64 23.95 -3.67
N TYR A 75 3.79 23.35 -2.83
CA TYR A 75 2.69 24.06 -2.18
C TYR A 75 3.18 25.24 -1.31
N LEU A 76 4.23 25.01 -0.51
CA LEU A 76 4.83 26.05 0.34
C LEU A 76 5.54 27.17 -0.45
N GLN A 77 5.96 26.89 -1.69
CA GLN A 77 6.55 27.88 -2.60
C GLN A 77 5.51 28.67 -3.42
N GLY A 78 4.23 28.60 -3.05
CA GLY A 78 3.14 29.32 -3.71
C GLY A 78 2.51 28.56 -4.90
N GLY A 79 2.84 27.28 -5.09
CA GLY A 79 2.12 26.41 -6.01
C GLY A 79 2.34 26.67 -7.51
N SER A 80 3.33 27.49 -7.88
CA SER A 80 3.59 27.90 -9.29
C SER A 80 3.99 26.75 -10.23
N ARG A 81 4.43 25.61 -9.69
CA ARG A 81 4.89 24.46 -10.47
C ARG A 81 3.81 23.37 -10.54
N MET A 82 2.78 23.61 -11.33
CA MET A 82 1.60 22.74 -11.42
C MET A 82 1.94 21.27 -11.75
N HIS A 83 2.83 21.02 -12.72
CA HIS A 83 3.23 19.65 -13.08
C HIS A 83 3.88 18.87 -11.93
N SER A 84 4.73 19.53 -11.14
CA SER A 84 5.38 18.94 -9.97
C SER A 84 4.36 18.66 -8.85
N SER A 85 3.36 19.53 -8.67
CA SER A 85 2.27 19.31 -7.73
C SER A 85 1.43 18.11 -8.12
N ILE A 86 1.09 17.96 -9.41
CA ILE A 86 0.34 16.81 -9.93
C ILE A 86 1.12 15.53 -9.70
N LEU A 87 2.41 15.50 -10.06
CA LEU A 87 3.26 14.34 -9.86
C LEU A 87 3.38 13.96 -8.38
N GLY A 88 3.60 14.95 -7.51
CA GLY A 88 3.69 14.75 -6.06
C GLY A 88 2.39 14.17 -5.49
N GLY A 89 1.24 14.73 -5.88
CA GLY A 89 -0.08 14.23 -5.47
C GLY A 89 -0.36 12.82 -5.97
N LEU A 90 -0.04 12.53 -7.21
CA LEU A 90 -0.18 11.19 -7.81
C LEU A 90 0.66 10.16 -7.06
N LEU A 91 1.94 10.46 -6.82
CA LEU A 91 2.84 9.57 -6.08
C LEU A 91 2.38 9.37 -4.64
N ALA A 92 1.86 10.41 -3.98
CA ALA A 92 1.33 10.29 -2.63
C ALA A 92 0.11 9.35 -2.59
N ILE A 93 -0.84 9.49 -3.52
CA ILE A 93 -2.04 8.65 -3.59
C ILE A 93 -1.66 7.20 -3.90
N ILE A 94 -0.81 6.97 -4.93
CA ILE A 94 -0.38 5.62 -5.30
C ILE A 94 0.41 4.98 -4.17
N GLY A 95 1.35 5.72 -3.55
CA GLY A 95 2.15 5.24 -2.44
C GLY A 95 1.28 4.83 -1.26
N TYR A 96 0.29 5.65 -0.91
CA TYR A 96 -0.65 5.33 0.15
C TYR A 96 -1.50 4.08 -0.18
N GLN A 97 -1.97 3.97 -1.41
CA GLN A 97 -2.73 2.80 -1.85
C GLN A 97 -1.90 1.51 -1.82
N MET A 98 -0.61 1.58 -2.19
CA MET A 98 0.30 0.45 -2.06
C MET A 98 0.52 0.05 -0.60
N LEU A 99 0.63 1.03 0.31
CA LEU A 99 0.71 0.76 1.75
C LEU A 99 -0.54 0.04 2.25
N LEU A 100 -1.72 0.56 1.94
CA LEU A 100 -2.97 -0.07 2.35
C LEU A 100 -3.11 -1.49 1.78
N ALA A 101 -2.80 -1.68 0.49
CA ALA A 101 -2.79 -3.01 -0.12
C ALA A 101 -1.83 -3.97 0.59
N GLY A 102 -0.63 -3.51 0.93
CA GLY A 102 0.34 -4.30 1.70
C GLY A 102 -0.19 -4.69 3.08
N LEU A 103 -0.84 -3.75 3.79
CA LEU A 103 -1.49 -4.03 5.08
C LEU A 103 -2.65 -5.02 4.95
N HIS A 104 -3.46 -4.92 3.89
CA HIS A 104 -4.55 -5.86 3.62
C HIS A 104 -4.02 -7.28 3.38
N PHE A 105 -2.94 -7.45 2.59
CA PHE A 105 -2.32 -8.75 2.39
C PHE A 105 -1.73 -9.32 3.69
N GLU A 106 -1.12 -8.48 4.51
CA GLU A 106 -0.61 -8.92 5.81
C GLU A 106 -1.76 -9.29 6.77
N ALA A 107 -2.84 -8.51 6.82
CA ALA A 107 -4.02 -8.83 7.62
C ALA A 107 -4.64 -10.16 7.17
N PHE A 108 -4.74 -10.37 5.87
CA PHE A 108 -5.17 -11.65 5.30
C PHE A 108 -4.23 -12.79 5.72
N GLY A 109 -2.91 -12.60 5.60
CA GLY A 109 -1.91 -13.58 6.03
C GLY A 109 -2.01 -13.94 7.52
N VAL A 110 -2.30 -12.94 8.38
CA VAL A 110 -2.55 -13.18 9.82
C VAL A 110 -3.84 -14.00 10.01
N SER A 111 -4.91 -13.64 9.31
CA SER A 111 -6.21 -14.30 9.42
C SER A 111 -6.19 -15.76 8.99
N TYR A 112 -5.34 -16.11 8.04
CA TYR A 112 -5.21 -17.49 7.57
C TYR A 112 -3.96 -18.22 8.11
N GLY A 113 -3.27 -17.66 9.11
CA GLY A 113 -2.11 -18.29 9.73
C GLY A 113 -0.87 -18.40 8.82
N LEU A 114 -0.84 -17.64 7.71
CA LEU A 114 0.25 -17.67 6.72
C LEU A 114 1.41 -16.75 7.10
N THR A 115 1.18 -15.77 7.98
CA THR A 115 2.19 -14.76 8.36
C THR A 115 2.91 -15.15 9.64
N HIS A 116 4.24 -15.23 9.57
CA HIS A 116 5.13 -15.53 10.70
C HIS A 116 5.77 -14.26 11.31
N SER A 117 5.46 -13.07 10.81
CA SER A 117 6.03 -11.81 11.28
C SER A 117 5.37 -11.31 12.57
N GLY A 118 5.99 -11.58 13.71
CA GLY A 118 5.48 -11.19 15.02
C GLY A 118 5.27 -9.69 15.21
N ARG A 119 6.03 -8.83 14.51
CA ARG A 119 5.88 -7.37 14.58
C ARG A 119 4.61 -6.88 13.91
N ILE A 120 4.35 -7.34 12.71
CA ILE A 120 3.17 -6.95 11.93
C ILE A 120 1.91 -7.58 12.53
N LYS A 121 1.98 -8.84 12.97
CA LYS A 121 0.89 -9.48 13.72
C LYS A 121 0.49 -8.64 14.95
N ARG A 122 1.47 -8.14 15.72
CA ARG A 122 1.20 -7.27 16.87
C ARG A 122 0.56 -5.94 16.45
N MET A 123 1.04 -5.32 15.37
CA MET A 123 0.48 -4.06 14.85
C MET A 123 -0.99 -4.25 14.43
N ILE A 124 -1.28 -5.32 13.71
CA ILE A 124 -2.64 -5.65 13.27
C ILE A 124 -3.53 -6.07 14.44
N SER A 125 -3.02 -6.80 15.45
CA SER A 125 -3.80 -7.18 16.63
C SER A 125 -4.18 -5.99 17.52
N TYR A 126 -3.43 -4.88 17.49
CA TYR A 126 -3.77 -3.61 18.12
C TYR A 126 -4.59 -2.68 17.22
N HIS A 127 -5.02 -3.18 16.06
CA HIS A 127 -5.86 -2.43 15.15
C HIS A 127 -7.18 -2.05 15.84
N SER A 128 -7.50 -0.78 15.79
CA SER A 128 -8.75 -0.24 16.30
C SER A 128 -9.50 0.40 15.14
N LEU A 129 -10.59 -0.24 14.74
CA LEU A 129 -11.49 0.25 13.70
C LEU A 129 -11.90 1.71 13.96
N GLU A 130 -12.20 2.04 15.23
CA GLU A 130 -12.65 3.38 15.61
C GLU A 130 -11.59 4.45 15.34
N LYS A 131 -10.32 4.14 15.61
CA LYS A 131 -9.21 5.08 15.35
C LYS A 131 -8.98 5.30 13.86
N GLU A 132 -9.04 4.24 13.05
CA GLU A 132 -8.90 4.38 11.60
C GLU A 132 -10.10 5.08 10.98
N LEU A 133 -11.32 4.77 11.41
CA LEU A 133 -12.52 5.50 10.99
C LEU A 133 -12.42 6.98 11.37
N ALA A 134 -12.03 7.29 12.61
CA ALA A 134 -11.87 8.67 13.05
C ALA A 134 -10.83 9.41 12.22
N LEU A 135 -9.66 8.79 11.97
CA LEU A 135 -8.62 9.36 11.11
C LEU A 135 -9.13 9.59 9.68
N GLY A 136 -9.79 8.60 9.09
CA GLY A 136 -10.35 8.70 7.75
C GLY A 136 -11.42 9.78 7.63
N ILE A 137 -12.32 9.88 8.63
CA ILE A 137 -13.35 10.93 8.69
C ILE A 137 -12.71 12.33 8.83
N ILE A 138 -11.68 12.47 9.67
CA ILE A 138 -10.96 13.75 9.83
C ILE A 138 -10.30 14.18 8.52
N LEU A 139 -9.59 13.25 7.84
CA LEU A 139 -8.95 13.53 6.56
C LEU A 139 -9.99 13.90 5.49
N LEU A 140 -11.09 13.15 5.41
CA LEU A 140 -12.17 13.42 4.47
C LEU A 140 -12.83 14.76 4.75
N ALA A 141 -13.17 15.05 5.99
CA ALA A 141 -13.77 16.33 6.38
C ALA A 141 -12.85 17.50 6.06
N ALA A 142 -11.56 17.38 6.36
CA ALA A 142 -10.57 18.41 6.02
C ALA A 142 -10.49 18.63 4.50
N GLY A 143 -10.46 17.56 3.71
CA GLY A 143 -10.46 17.61 2.26
C GLY A 143 -11.73 18.26 1.70
N VAL A 144 -12.90 17.86 2.18
CA VAL A 144 -14.20 18.41 1.76
C VAL A 144 -14.32 19.90 2.15
N LEU A 145 -13.93 20.28 3.36
CA LEU A 145 -13.97 21.67 3.79
C LEU A 145 -13.03 22.56 2.97
N LEU A 146 -11.84 22.06 2.66
CA LEU A 146 -10.89 22.76 1.80
C LEU A 146 -11.43 22.89 0.37
N GLY A 147 -12.01 21.83 -0.16
CA GLY A 147 -12.65 21.83 -1.48
C GLY A 147 -13.84 22.79 -1.56
N LEU A 148 -14.67 22.81 -0.53
CA LEU A 148 -15.78 23.73 -0.42
C LEU A 148 -15.29 25.19 -0.37
N LYS A 149 -14.24 25.49 0.39
CA LYS A 149 -13.62 26.82 0.40
C LYS A 149 -13.15 27.25 -1.00
N VAL A 150 -12.50 26.36 -1.74
CA VAL A 150 -12.06 26.63 -3.12
C VAL A 150 -13.27 26.88 -4.03
N LEU A 151 -14.33 26.05 -3.91
CA LEU A 151 -15.56 26.19 -4.70
C LEU A 151 -16.26 27.54 -4.42
N LEU A 152 -16.40 27.91 -3.15
CA LEU A 152 -17.03 29.19 -2.76
C LEU A 152 -16.21 30.39 -3.25
N SER A 153 -14.87 30.33 -3.15
CA SER A 153 -13.99 31.37 -3.68
C SER A 153 -14.15 31.52 -5.20
N TRP A 154 -14.27 30.40 -5.93
CA TRP A 154 -14.49 30.39 -7.37
C TRP A 154 -15.86 30.98 -7.76
N GLY A 155 -16.91 30.64 -7.03
CA GLY A 155 -18.22 31.22 -7.21
C GLY A 155 -18.22 32.73 -6.95
N ALA A 156 -17.52 33.17 -5.90
CA ALA A 156 -17.40 34.59 -5.56
C ALA A 156 -16.62 35.41 -6.61
N SER A 157 -15.67 34.79 -7.32
CA SER A 157 -14.93 35.43 -8.44
C SER A 157 -15.70 35.47 -9.77
N GLY A 158 -16.95 35.04 -9.77
CA GLY A 158 -17.80 35.02 -10.99
C GLY A 158 -17.44 33.88 -11.94
N PHE A 159 -16.89 32.76 -11.42
CA PHE A 159 -16.45 31.58 -12.19
C PHE A 159 -15.30 31.87 -13.16
N GLY A 160 -14.51 32.90 -12.91
CA GLY A 160 -13.32 33.24 -13.69
C GLY A 160 -12.10 32.40 -13.34
N GLU A 161 -10.94 32.83 -13.83
CA GLU A 161 -9.67 32.16 -13.49
C GLU A 161 -9.40 32.28 -11.97
N LEU A 162 -9.13 31.13 -11.35
CA LEU A 162 -8.78 31.05 -9.93
C LEU A 162 -7.40 30.40 -9.79
N ASP A 163 -6.46 31.14 -9.21
CA ASP A 163 -5.13 30.61 -8.89
C ASP A 163 -5.15 29.78 -7.58
N ALA A 164 -6.00 28.76 -7.56
CA ALA A 164 -6.19 27.88 -6.41
C ALA A 164 -5.95 26.40 -6.74
N ALA A 165 -5.28 26.12 -7.85
CA ALA A 165 -5.05 24.75 -8.32
C ALA A 165 -4.37 23.87 -7.26
N SER A 166 -3.35 24.39 -6.58
CA SER A 166 -2.64 23.66 -5.53
C SER A 166 -3.53 23.36 -4.30
N SER A 167 -4.43 24.29 -3.93
CA SER A 167 -5.39 24.08 -2.84
C SER A 167 -6.47 23.07 -3.23
N ALA A 168 -6.95 23.11 -4.48
CA ALA A 168 -7.88 22.12 -5.01
C ALA A 168 -7.25 20.70 -5.02
N MET A 169 -6.00 20.58 -5.42
CA MET A 169 -5.26 19.33 -5.38
C MET A 169 -5.05 18.82 -3.94
N MET A 170 -4.75 19.69 -3.00
CA MET A 170 -4.66 19.32 -1.58
C MET A 170 -6.00 18.77 -1.08
N ALA A 171 -7.10 19.43 -1.41
CA ALA A 171 -8.44 18.99 -1.05
C ALA A 171 -8.74 17.60 -1.64
N MET A 172 -8.38 17.38 -2.90
CA MET A 172 -8.51 16.09 -3.58
C MET A 172 -7.69 14.99 -2.90
N ILE A 173 -6.41 15.25 -2.63
CA ILE A 173 -5.53 14.28 -1.96
C ILE A 173 -6.11 13.90 -0.61
N LEU A 174 -6.44 14.86 0.25
CA LEU A 174 -6.99 14.60 1.58
C LEU A 174 -8.30 13.80 1.52
N SER A 175 -9.20 14.14 0.59
CA SER A 175 -10.47 13.43 0.42
C SER A 175 -10.25 11.98 -0.01
N ILE A 176 -9.35 11.74 -0.97
CA ILE A 176 -9.03 10.38 -1.44
C ILE A 176 -8.39 9.56 -0.32
N LEU A 177 -7.39 10.11 0.37
CA LEU A 177 -6.75 9.40 1.49
C LEU A 177 -7.76 9.11 2.61
N GLY A 178 -8.66 10.05 2.91
CA GLY A 178 -9.71 9.87 3.91
C GLY A 178 -10.65 8.70 3.57
N ILE A 179 -11.15 8.67 2.35
CA ILE A 179 -12.00 7.58 1.85
C ILE A 179 -11.26 6.25 1.89
N GLN A 180 -10.03 6.21 1.39
CA GLN A 180 -9.20 5.00 1.39
C GLN A 180 -8.96 4.47 2.80
N THR A 181 -8.69 5.36 3.78
CA THR A 181 -8.50 4.99 5.19
C THR A 181 -9.76 4.37 5.78
N ILE A 182 -10.94 4.96 5.52
CA ILE A 182 -12.23 4.42 6.01
C ILE A 182 -12.44 3.01 5.48
N PHE A 183 -12.33 2.82 4.17
CA PHE A 183 -12.53 1.49 3.57
C PHE A 183 -11.48 0.47 4.01
N SER A 184 -10.22 0.91 4.18
CA SER A 184 -9.15 0.06 4.68
C SER A 184 -9.45 -0.44 6.09
N GLY A 185 -9.83 0.45 7.01
CA GLY A 185 -10.19 0.09 8.37
C GLY A 185 -11.33 -0.91 8.44
N MET A 186 -12.38 -0.69 7.65
CA MET A 186 -13.50 -1.63 7.54
C MET A 186 -13.06 -3.00 7.02
N PHE A 187 -12.22 -3.02 5.99
CA PHE A 187 -11.75 -4.27 5.39
C PHE A 187 -10.85 -5.08 6.34
N ILE A 188 -9.91 -4.42 7.01
CA ILE A 188 -9.03 -5.08 8.00
C ILE A 188 -9.88 -5.61 9.17
N SER A 189 -10.83 -4.83 9.67
CA SER A 189 -11.73 -5.25 10.75
C SER A 189 -12.54 -6.48 10.35
N LEU A 190 -13.06 -6.51 9.13
CA LEU A 190 -13.80 -7.67 8.60
C LEU A 190 -12.92 -8.94 8.55
N LEU A 191 -11.68 -8.81 8.12
CA LEU A 191 -10.74 -9.94 8.08
C LEU A 191 -10.42 -10.48 9.47
N LEU A 192 -10.31 -9.60 10.46
CA LEU A 192 -9.97 -9.99 11.84
C LEU A 192 -11.16 -10.60 12.59
N LEU A 193 -12.38 -10.17 12.30
CA LEU A 193 -13.60 -10.76 12.91
C LEU A 193 -13.76 -12.24 12.55
N ASN A 194 -13.37 -12.63 11.36
CA ASN A 194 -13.44 -14.03 10.90
C ASN A 194 -12.51 -14.97 11.70
N ASN A 195 -11.45 -14.45 12.32
CA ASN A 195 -10.52 -15.23 13.16
C ASN A 195 -11.07 -15.52 14.58
N GLY A 196 -11.93 -14.64 15.10
CA GLY A 196 -12.50 -14.82 16.46
C GLY A 196 -13.59 -15.88 16.56
N GLN A 197 -13.97 -16.54 15.47
CA GLN A 197 -14.97 -17.62 15.45
C GLN A 197 -14.36 -19.05 15.45
N HIS A 198 -13.03 -19.16 15.45
CA HIS A 198 -12.33 -20.44 15.42
C HIS A 198 -11.54 -20.76 16.69
N ASP A 199 -11.62 -19.92 17.72
CA ASP A 199 -11.16 -20.17 19.09
C ASP A 199 -12.38 -20.42 20.02
#